data_86aa755cd25cd14c3168f385fa9652a0
#
_entry.id   86aa755cd25cd14c3168f385fa9652a0
#
_cell.length_a   1.000
_cell.length_b   1.000
_cell.length_c   1.000
_cell.angle_alpha   90.00
_cell.angle_beta   90.00
_cell.angle_gamma   90.00
#
_symmetry.space_group_name_H-M   'P 1'
#
loop_
_entity.id
_entity.type
_entity.pdbx_description
1 polymer ?
#
loop_
_entity_poly.entity_id
_entity_poly.type
_entity_poly.pdbx_seq_one_letter_code
_entity_poly.pdbx_strand_id
1 'polypeptide(L)' 'MNNISLEGNNKINSDTGLHLNYSNSGNVSLCYGGGKVGIGIVNPSYKLDVDGSVRA' A
#
# COMPACT_ATOMS: atom_id res chain seq x y z
N MET A 1 -16.54 10.01 -11.90
CA MET A 1 -16.17 9.55 -10.56
C MET A 1 -15.15 8.44 -10.66
N ASN A 2 -14.13 8.51 -9.86
CA ASN A 2 -13.08 7.52 -9.87
C ASN A 2 -13.49 6.29 -9.08
N ASN A 3 -13.00 5.14 -9.52
CA ASN A 3 -13.38 3.89 -8.93
C ASN A 3 -12.27 3.36 -8.03
N ILE A 4 -12.63 3.15 -6.78
CA ILE A 4 -11.79 2.45 -5.83
C ILE A 4 -12.56 1.20 -5.44
N SER A 5 -11.95 0.05 -5.65
CA SER A 5 -12.60 -1.21 -5.37
C SER A 5 -12.21 -1.71 -4.00
N LEU A 6 -13.20 -1.84 -3.13
CA LEU A 6 -12.99 -2.34 -1.78
C LEU A 6 -13.58 -3.75 -1.71
N GLU A 7 -12.76 -4.72 -1.36
CA GLU A 7 -13.17 -6.10 -1.28
C GLU A 7 -13.14 -6.60 0.14
N GLY A 8 -14.23 -7.25 0.54
CA GLY A 8 -14.37 -7.72 1.89
C GLY A 8 -14.20 -6.56 2.85
N ASN A 9 -13.48 -6.79 3.91
CA ASN A 9 -13.22 -5.78 4.91
C ASN A 9 -11.82 -5.21 4.72
N ASN A 10 -11.74 -3.91 4.46
CA ASN A 10 -10.47 -3.20 4.50
C ASN A 10 -9.49 -3.61 3.42
N LYS A 11 -9.99 -3.94 2.22
CA LYS A 11 -9.12 -4.37 1.13
C LYS A 11 -9.41 -3.57 -0.12
N ILE A 12 -8.36 -3.20 -0.82
CA ILE A 12 -8.45 -2.53 -2.11
C ILE A 12 -7.70 -3.38 -3.11
N ASN A 13 -8.37 -3.79 -4.17
CA ASN A 13 -7.80 -4.68 -5.17
C ASN A 13 -7.79 -4.06 -6.55
N SER A 14 -6.84 -4.51 -7.35
CA SER A 14 -6.79 -4.18 -8.77
C SER A 14 -6.14 -5.33 -9.51
N ASP A 15 -6.68 -5.70 -10.66
CA ASP A 15 -6.16 -6.83 -11.44
C ASP A 15 -4.82 -6.52 -12.09
N THR A 16 -4.57 -5.27 -12.44
CA THR A 16 -3.41 -4.91 -13.23
C THR A 16 -2.38 -4.09 -12.48
N GLY A 17 -2.76 -3.51 -11.37
CA GLY A 17 -1.88 -2.69 -10.58
C GLY A 17 -2.63 -1.53 -9.99
N LEU A 18 -2.24 -1.11 -8.81
CA LEU A 18 -2.87 0.00 -8.12
C LEU A 18 -1.87 1.15 -8.08
N HIS A 19 -2.26 2.24 -8.69
CA HIS A 19 -1.42 3.43 -8.75
C HIS A 19 -1.96 4.46 -7.78
N LEU A 20 -1.11 4.89 -6.87
CA LEU A 20 -1.45 5.95 -5.93
C LEU A 20 -0.67 7.18 -6.33
N ASN A 21 -1.38 8.30 -6.45
CA ASN A 21 -0.77 9.57 -6.80
C ASN A 21 -0.09 9.53 -8.17
N TYR A 22 -0.77 8.95 -9.13
CA TYR A 22 -0.21 8.61 -10.43
C TYR A 22 0.18 9.83 -11.26
N SER A 23 -0.63 10.88 -11.22
CA SER A 23 -0.47 12.01 -12.15
C SER A 23 0.04 13.28 -11.50
N ASN A 24 0.18 13.29 -10.20
CA ASN A 24 0.59 14.50 -9.47
C ASN A 24 1.88 14.25 -8.73
N SER A 25 2.44 15.31 -8.17
CA SER A 25 3.75 15.25 -7.55
C SER A 25 3.72 15.29 -6.03
N GLY A 26 2.55 15.05 -5.45
CA GLY A 26 2.44 15.01 -4.00
C GLY A 26 3.05 13.75 -3.42
N ASN A 27 2.88 13.57 -2.14
CA ASN A 27 3.43 12.44 -1.41
C ASN A 27 2.36 11.40 -1.13
N VAL A 28 2.78 10.17 -0.96
CA VAL A 28 1.92 9.12 -0.44
C VAL A 28 2.34 8.86 1.00
N SER A 29 1.39 9.00 1.93
CA SER A 29 1.65 8.75 3.34
C SER A 29 0.96 7.46 3.74
N LEU A 30 1.74 6.51 4.21
CA LEU A 30 1.21 5.23 4.65
C LEU A 30 1.36 5.12 6.16
N CYS A 31 0.31 4.67 6.81
CA CYS A 31 0.28 4.50 8.27
C CYS A 31 0.59 5.79 9.01
N TYR A 32 0.01 6.89 8.56
CA TYR A 32 0.29 8.21 9.12
C TYR A 32 -0.03 8.28 10.61
N GLY A 33 -1.07 7.61 11.05
CA GLY A 33 -1.47 7.60 12.45
C GLY A 33 -0.76 6.56 13.29
N GLY A 34 0.20 5.86 12.73
CA GLY A 34 0.90 4.76 13.39
C GLY A 34 0.70 3.48 12.60
N GLY A 35 1.25 2.40 13.09
CA GLY A 35 1.14 1.13 12.38
C GLY A 35 2.36 0.87 11.52
N LYS A 36 2.26 -0.11 10.65
CA LYS A 36 3.40 -0.59 9.89
C LYS A 36 2.98 -0.91 8.46
N VAL A 37 3.95 -0.87 7.55
CA VAL A 37 3.75 -1.25 6.16
C VAL A 37 4.45 -2.57 5.91
N GLY A 38 3.69 -3.56 5.42
CA GLY A 38 4.23 -4.85 5.04
C GLY A 38 4.10 -5.04 3.54
N ILE A 39 5.14 -5.54 2.93
CA ILE A 39 5.12 -5.91 1.53
C ILE A 39 5.32 -7.42 1.46
N GLY A 40 4.24 -8.13 1.08
CA GLY A 40 4.23 -9.58 1.08
C GLY A 40 4.11 -10.19 2.47
N ILE A 41 3.76 -9.38 3.47
CA ILE A 41 3.67 -9.82 4.86
C ILE A 41 2.38 -9.30 5.46
N VAL A 42 1.67 -10.16 6.18
CA VAL A 42 0.42 -9.78 6.84
C VAL A 42 0.71 -9.09 8.18
N ASN A 43 1.70 -9.56 8.91
CA ASN A 43 2.03 -9.02 10.23
C ASN A 43 3.47 -8.54 10.25
N PRO A 44 3.73 -7.33 9.76
CA PRO A 44 5.09 -6.83 9.74
C PRO A 44 5.63 -6.58 11.14
N SER A 45 6.92 -6.84 11.32
CA SER A 45 7.59 -6.65 12.62
C SER A 45 8.25 -5.29 12.74
N TYR A 46 8.43 -4.61 11.64
CA TYR A 46 9.11 -3.32 11.59
C TYR A 46 8.23 -2.31 10.89
N LYS A 47 8.57 -1.03 11.03
CA LYS A 47 7.79 0.04 10.41
C LYS A 47 7.61 -0.18 8.92
N LEU A 48 8.63 -0.70 8.27
CA LEU A 48 8.56 -1.16 6.89
C LEU A 48 9.20 -2.53 6.85
N ASP A 49 8.42 -3.53 6.48
CA ASP A 49 8.88 -4.92 6.47
C ASP A 49 8.58 -5.52 5.11
N VAL A 50 9.61 -5.96 4.42
CA VAL A 50 9.51 -6.47 3.06
C VAL A 50 9.94 -7.92 3.04
N ASP A 51 9.04 -8.80 2.58
CA ASP A 51 9.38 -10.20 2.38
C ASP A 51 9.96 -10.35 0.98
N GLY A 52 11.24 -10.09 0.85
CA GLY A 52 11.92 -10.10 -0.44
C GLY A 52 12.98 -9.04 -0.48
N SER A 53 13.26 -8.56 -1.66
CA SER A 53 14.32 -7.60 -1.89
C SER A 53 13.77 -6.20 -2.09
N VAL A 54 14.54 -5.23 -1.64
CA VAL A 54 14.28 -3.82 -1.94
C VAL A 54 15.31 -3.39 -2.98
N ARG A 55 14.83 -2.76 -4.03
CA ARG A 55 15.71 -2.33 -5.11
C ARG A 55 15.63 -0.81 -5.27
N ALA A 56 16.79 -0.18 -5.30
CA ALA A 56 16.88 1.25 -5.48
C ALA A 56 17.08 1.63 -6.94
#